data_faea2f308a8d09c3dbc8d74c0492baed
#
_entry.id   faea2f308a8d09c3dbc8d74c0492baed
#
_cell.length_a   1.000
_cell.length_b   1.000
_cell.length_c   1.000
_cell.angle_alpha   90.00
_cell.angle_beta   90.00
_cell.angle_gamma   90.00
#
_symmetry.space_group_name_H-M   'P 1'
#
loop_
_entity.id
_entity.type
_entity.pdbx_description
1 polymer ?
#
loop_
_entity_poly.entity_id
_entity_poly.type
_entity_poly.pdbx_seq_one_letter_code
_entity_poly.pdbx_strand_id
1 'polypeptide(L)'
;MAITDGDGLPVAVHVASASPHETKLVEATLDNRFTPAWPAKLLGDAAYDSDPLDKKLFDEYGVELIAPHRCNRKRTPTQDGRSLRRYCRRWKIERLFAWLHNFRRLVIRWEYKESNFLGMLYLACILILLRRCF
;
A
#
# COMPACT_ATOMS: atom_id res chain seq x y z
N MET A 1 -3.52 6.19 0.15
CA MET A 1 -2.61 5.02 0.26
C MET A 1 -2.82 4.10 -0.93
N ALA A 2 -1.81 3.33 -1.34
CA ALA A 2 -1.92 2.33 -2.40
C ALA A 2 -1.07 1.10 -2.06
N ILE A 3 -1.48 -0.07 -2.56
CA ILE A 3 -0.76 -1.34 -2.46
C ILE A 3 -0.57 -1.88 -3.88
N THR A 4 0.61 -2.40 -4.16
CA THR A 4 0.96 -3.05 -5.43
C THR A 4 1.27 -4.53 -5.22
N ASP A 5 1.11 -5.30 -6.28
CA ASP A 5 1.64 -6.65 -6.35
C ASP A 5 3.16 -6.69 -6.57
N GLY A 6 3.69 -7.91 -6.72
CA GLY A 6 5.10 -8.14 -7.02
C GLY A 6 5.59 -7.56 -8.36
N ASP A 7 4.71 -7.15 -9.26
CA ASP A 7 5.03 -6.53 -10.55
C ASP A 7 4.77 -5.02 -10.57
N GLY A 8 4.31 -4.47 -9.45
CA GLY A 8 4.03 -3.04 -9.28
C GLY A 8 2.70 -2.62 -9.87
N LEU A 9 1.79 -3.57 -10.11
CA LEU A 9 0.42 -3.30 -10.52
C LEU A 9 -0.45 -2.97 -9.30
N PRO A 10 -1.44 -2.09 -9.42
CA PRO A 10 -2.30 -1.72 -8.31
C PRO A 10 -3.16 -2.91 -7.85
N VAL A 11 -3.11 -3.20 -6.57
CA VAL A 11 -3.92 -4.25 -5.91
C VAL A 11 -4.98 -3.63 -5.02
N ALA A 12 -4.66 -2.52 -4.37
CA ALA A 12 -5.59 -1.79 -3.53
C ALA A 12 -5.25 -0.31 -3.52
N VAL A 13 -6.28 0.54 -3.42
CA VAL A 13 -6.13 1.98 -3.24
C VAL A 13 -7.16 2.49 -2.26
N HIS A 14 -6.76 3.47 -1.45
CA HIS A 14 -7.62 4.12 -0.48
C HIS A 14 -7.29 5.60 -0.42
N VAL A 15 -8.32 6.43 -0.31
CA VAL A 15 -8.23 7.88 -0.10
C VAL A 15 -8.67 8.18 1.32
N ALA A 16 -7.91 8.98 2.02
CA ALA A 16 -8.24 9.45 3.36
C ALA A 16 -7.67 10.87 3.55
N SER A 17 -8.11 11.54 4.60
CA SER A 17 -7.46 12.79 5.04
C SER A 17 -6.00 12.53 5.42
N ALA A 18 -5.18 13.57 5.41
CA ALA A 18 -3.77 13.47 5.81
C ALA A 18 -3.56 13.35 7.33
N SER A 19 -4.63 13.47 8.14
CA SER A 19 -4.54 13.49 9.59
C SER A 19 -4.23 12.15 10.26
N PRO A 20 -4.80 10.99 9.83
CA PRO A 20 -4.49 9.70 10.45
C PRO A 20 -3.07 9.25 10.15
N HIS A 21 -2.42 8.61 11.13
CA HIS A 21 -1.15 7.95 10.90
C HIS A 21 -1.32 6.80 9.88
N GLU A 22 -0.34 6.61 9.01
CA GLU A 22 -0.39 5.66 7.89
C GLU A 22 -0.70 4.22 8.33
N THR A 23 -0.21 3.80 9.49
CA THR A 23 -0.51 2.47 10.05
C THR A 23 -2.01 2.20 10.27
N LYS A 24 -2.80 3.25 10.54
CA LYS A 24 -4.25 3.14 10.70
C LYS A 24 -5.01 2.97 9.38
N LEU A 25 -4.37 3.29 8.27
CA LEU A 25 -4.97 3.22 6.94
C LEU A 25 -4.72 1.88 6.24
N VAL A 26 -3.83 1.03 6.78
CA VAL A 26 -3.45 -0.24 6.15
C VAL A 26 -4.65 -1.15 5.96
N GLU A 27 -5.43 -1.36 7.02
CA GLU A 27 -6.61 -2.24 7.00
C GLU A 27 -7.66 -1.72 6.02
N ALA A 28 -8.03 -0.43 6.15
CA ALA A 28 -8.99 0.18 5.23
C ALA A 28 -8.52 0.14 3.76
N THR A 29 -7.21 0.17 3.52
CA THR A 29 -6.66 0.01 2.17
C THR A 29 -6.78 -1.43 1.70
N LEU A 30 -6.46 -2.40 2.55
CA LEU A 30 -6.59 -3.83 2.24
C LEU A 30 -8.05 -4.24 2.01
N ASP A 31 -9.01 -3.64 2.73
CA ASP A 31 -10.44 -3.88 2.53
C ASP A 31 -10.92 -3.42 1.15
N ASN A 32 -10.27 -2.39 0.58
CA ASN A 32 -10.53 -1.89 -0.78
C ASN A 32 -9.71 -2.62 -1.86
N ARG A 33 -9.24 -3.83 -1.61
CA ARG A 33 -8.45 -4.59 -2.59
C ARG A 33 -9.29 -5.02 -3.78
N PHE A 34 -8.65 -5.09 -4.93
CA PHE A 34 -9.26 -5.52 -6.20
C PHE A 34 -9.30 -7.04 -6.36
N THR A 35 -8.57 -7.76 -5.50
CA THR A 35 -8.47 -9.23 -5.53
C THR A 35 -9.26 -9.84 -4.38
N PRO A 36 -9.89 -11.01 -4.55
CA PRO A 36 -10.63 -11.66 -3.47
C PRO A 36 -9.71 -12.19 -2.36
N ALA A 37 -8.49 -12.60 -2.70
CA ALA A 37 -7.53 -13.16 -1.76
C ALA A 37 -6.76 -12.08 -0.99
N TRP A 38 -6.43 -12.36 0.27
CA TRP A 38 -5.51 -11.56 1.06
C TRP A 38 -4.07 -11.83 0.63
N PRO A 39 -3.19 -10.83 0.60
CA PRO A 39 -1.78 -11.05 0.33
C PRO A 39 -1.14 -11.83 1.48
N ALA A 40 -0.33 -12.85 1.18
CA ALA A 40 0.40 -13.55 2.24
C ALA A 40 1.46 -12.66 2.92
N LYS A 41 1.99 -11.67 2.17
CA LYS A 41 3.03 -10.76 2.65
C LYS A 41 2.77 -9.35 2.16
N LEU A 42 2.99 -8.38 3.04
CA LEU A 42 2.91 -6.95 2.76
C LEU A 42 4.25 -6.30 3.07
N LEU A 43 4.78 -5.51 2.13
CA LEU A 43 6.02 -4.76 2.31
C LEU A 43 5.68 -3.30 2.63
N GLY A 44 6.19 -2.80 3.74
CA GLY A 44 6.07 -1.40 4.14
C GLY A 44 7.42 -0.73 4.36
N ASP A 45 7.44 0.58 4.49
CA ASP A 45 8.63 1.30 4.94
C ASP A 45 8.72 1.33 6.48
N ALA A 46 9.73 2.01 7.02
CA ALA A 46 9.92 2.10 8.47
C ALA A 46 8.79 2.85 9.20
N ALA A 47 7.89 3.56 8.50
CA ALA A 47 6.71 4.17 9.10
C ALA A 47 5.71 3.12 9.59
N TYR A 48 5.73 1.94 8.95
CA TYR A 48 4.86 0.80 9.30
C TYR A 48 5.46 -0.14 10.36
N ASP A 49 6.64 0.16 10.93
CA ASP A 49 7.24 -0.60 12.04
C ASP A 49 6.36 -0.45 13.30
N SER A 50 5.42 -1.38 13.47
CA SER A 50 4.42 -1.38 14.54
C SER A 50 4.06 -2.81 14.94
N ASP A 51 4.57 -3.26 16.10
CA ASP A 51 4.29 -4.61 16.63
C ASP A 51 2.77 -4.90 16.79
N PRO A 52 1.93 -3.93 17.23
CA PRO A 52 0.48 -4.14 17.28
C PRO A 52 -0.15 -4.35 15.90
N LEU A 53 0.32 -3.62 14.88
CA LEU A 53 -0.17 -3.78 13.51
C LEU A 53 0.26 -5.13 12.93
N ASP A 54 1.55 -5.52 13.11
CA ASP A 54 2.08 -6.81 12.66
C ASP A 54 1.26 -7.95 13.22
N LYS A 55 1.04 -7.93 14.56
CA LYS A 55 0.26 -8.96 15.24
C LYS A 55 -1.18 -9.00 14.73
N LYS A 56 -1.84 -7.86 14.60
CA LYS A 56 -3.23 -7.79 14.14
C LYS A 56 -3.38 -8.33 12.73
N LEU A 57 -2.51 -7.91 11.79
CA LEU A 57 -2.57 -8.37 10.41
C LEU A 57 -2.31 -9.88 10.30
N PHE A 58 -1.42 -10.42 11.12
CA PHE A 58 -1.14 -11.83 11.13
C PHE A 58 -2.29 -12.64 11.75
N ASP A 59 -2.79 -12.24 12.92
CA ASP A 59 -3.82 -12.99 13.66
C ASP A 59 -5.19 -12.95 12.96
N GLU A 60 -5.58 -11.79 12.39
CA GLU A 60 -6.91 -11.61 11.80
C GLU A 60 -6.96 -11.98 10.31
N TYR A 61 -5.89 -11.74 9.57
CA TYR A 61 -5.89 -11.86 8.09
C TYR A 61 -4.83 -12.82 7.55
N GLY A 62 -3.94 -13.34 8.39
CA GLY A 62 -2.82 -14.20 7.97
C GLY A 62 -1.77 -13.45 7.13
N VAL A 63 -1.71 -12.14 7.22
CA VAL A 63 -0.80 -11.27 6.44
C VAL A 63 0.47 -10.99 7.23
N GLU A 64 1.64 -11.40 6.70
CA GLU A 64 2.94 -11.07 7.26
C GLU A 64 3.37 -9.67 6.80
N LEU A 65 3.37 -8.68 7.71
CA LEU A 65 3.89 -7.34 7.41
C LEU A 65 5.42 -7.34 7.57
N ILE A 66 6.12 -6.88 6.54
CA ILE A 66 7.57 -6.78 6.47
C ILE A 66 7.94 -5.31 6.34
N ALA A 67 8.44 -4.71 7.42
CA ALA A 67 8.91 -3.33 7.44
C ALA A 67 10.26 -3.23 8.16
N PRO A 68 11.22 -2.43 7.68
CA PRO A 68 12.47 -2.24 8.39
C PRO A 68 12.19 -1.54 9.72
N HIS A 69 12.90 -1.97 10.76
CA HIS A 69 12.78 -1.34 12.06
C HIS A 69 13.27 0.11 12.03
N ARG A 70 12.59 0.97 12.79
CA ARG A 70 13.03 2.35 12.98
C ARG A 70 14.37 2.38 13.71
N CYS A 71 15.25 3.31 13.34
CA CYS A 71 16.58 3.45 13.94
C CYS A 71 16.56 3.71 15.45
N ASN A 72 15.46 4.26 15.98
CA ASN A 72 15.26 4.54 17.42
C ASN A 72 14.47 3.44 18.15
N ARG A 73 14.27 2.27 17.54
CA ARG A 73 13.57 1.15 18.18
C ARG A 73 14.35 0.66 19.40
N LYS A 74 13.67 0.62 20.56
CA LYS A 74 14.23 0.14 21.84
C LYS A 74 13.93 -1.34 22.11
N ARG A 75 12.99 -1.94 21.33
CA ARG A 75 12.57 -3.34 21.48
C ARG A 75 13.45 -4.26 20.66
N THR A 76 13.50 -5.54 21.04
CA THR A 76 14.19 -6.56 20.26
C THR A 76 13.65 -6.63 18.82
N PRO A 77 14.53 -6.87 17.83
CA PRO A 77 14.09 -7.07 16.44
C PRO A 77 13.14 -8.27 16.35
N THR A 78 12.02 -8.09 15.66
CA THR A 78 11.02 -9.13 15.40
C THR A 78 11.13 -9.70 13.99
N GLN A 79 11.93 -9.06 13.13
CA GLN A 79 12.04 -9.43 11.71
C GLN A 79 13.42 -9.99 11.38
N ASP A 80 13.44 -11.06 10.57
CA ASP A 80 14.66 -11.65 10.01
C ASP A 80 15.14 -10.83 8.80
N GLY A 81 16.47 -10.65 8.70
CA GLY A 81 17.11 -10.03 7.54
C GLY A 81 16.81 -10.69 6.19
N ARG A 82 16.35 -11.95 6.19
CA ARG A 82 15.90 -12.64 4.98
C ARG A 82 14.63 -12.03 4.40
N SER A 83 13.64 -11.71 5.24
CA SER A 83 12.40 -11.05 4.84
C SER A 83 12.67 -9.67 4.29
N LEU A 84 13.61 -8.93 4.91
CA LEU A 84 14.00 -7.58 4.48
C LEU A 84 14.69 -7.52 3.11
N ARG A 85 15.22 -8.64 2.56
CA ARG A 85 15.72 -8.64 1.17
C ARG A 85 14.63 -8.25 0.16
N ARG A 86 13.37 -8.53 0.46
CA ARG A 86 12.24 -8.14 -0.38
C ARG A 86 12.01 -6.63 -0.36
N TYR A 87 12.45 -5.93 0.66
CA TYR A 87 12.35 -4.48 0.78
C TYR A 87 13.04 -3.73 -0.38
N CYS A 88 14.08 -4.30 -0.98
CA CYS A 88 14.73 -3.75 -2.16
C CYS A 88 13.76 -3.56 -3.35
N ARG A 89 12.60 -4.23 -3.33
CA ARG A 89 11.56 -4.10 -4.38
C ARG A 89 10.55 -2.99 -4.13
N ARG A 90 10.70 -2.22 -3.05
CA ARG A 90 9.76 -1.14 -2.67
C ARG A 90 9.59 -0.08 -3.76
N TRP A 91 10.62 0.17 -4.58
CA TRP A 91 10.53 1.12 -5.69
C TRP A 91 9.35 0.88 -6.65
N LYS A 92 8.73 -0.30 -6.61
CA LYS A 92 7.57 -0.65 -7.44
C LYS A 92 6.34 0.18 -7.09
N ILE A 93 6.15 0.54 -5.81
CA ILE A 93 5.07 1.44 -5.40
C ILE A 93 5.32 2.88 -5.90
N GLU A 94 6.58 3.32 -5.89
CA GLU A 94 6.97 4.63 -6.42
C GLU A 94 6.69 4.71 -7.93
N ARG A 95 6.93 3.61 -8.65
CA ARG A 95 6.57 3.47 -10.07
C ARG A 95 5.05 3.56 -10.28
N LEU A 96 4.23 2.94 -9.43
CA LEU A 96 2.79 3.07 -9.52
C LEU A 96 2.37 4.54 -9.35
N PHE A 97 2.90 5.25 -8.35
CA PHE A 97 2.62 6.66 -8.18
C PHE A 97 3.05 7.50 -9.39
N ALA A 98 4.22 7.21 -9.98
CA ALA A 98 4.65 7.86 -11.22
C ALA A 98 3.66 7.62 -12.37
N TRP A 99 3.11 6.42 -12.52
CA TRP A 99 2.08 6.14 -13.51
C TRP A 99 0.77 6.87 -13.22
N LEU A 100 0.34 6.92 -11.97
CA LEU A 100 -0.86 7.65 -11.56
C LEU A 100 -0.73 9.16 -11.81
N HIS A 101 0.47 9.72 -11.65
CA HIS A 101 0.74 11.13 -11.95
C HIS A 101 0.64 11.49 -13.45
N ASN A 102 0.62 10.52 -14.36
CA ASN A 102 0.30 10.79 -15.77
C ASN A 102 -1.18 11.16 -15.99
N PHE A 103 -2.04 10.89 -15.01
CA PHE A 103 -3.45 11.28 -15.06
C PHE A 103 -3.63 12.66 -14.42
N ARG A 104 -3.81 13.69 -15.23
CA ARG A 104 -3.84 15.11 -14.81
C ARG A 104 -4.80 15.37 -13.63
N ARG A 105 -5.95 14.70 -13.58
CA ARG A 105 -6.93 14.84 -12.49
C ARG A 105 -6.51 14.21 -11.16
N LEU A 106 -5.48 13.35 -11.16
CA LEU A 106 -4.93 12.78 -9.92
C LEU A 106 -3.79 13.61 -9.35
N VAL A 107 -3.13 14.44 -10.17
CA VAL A 107 -2.04 15.32 -9.73
C VAL A 107 -2.59 16.49 -8.91
N ILE A 108 -3.68 17.09 -9.38
CA ILE A 108 -4.38 18.18 -8.69
C ILE A 108 -5.80 17.73 -8.47
N ARG A 109 -6.21 17.67 -7.19
CA ARG A 109 -7.57 17.31 -6.82
C ARG A 109 -8.52 18.48 -7.12
N TRP A 110 -9.33 18.32 -8.15
CA TRP A 110 -10.40 19.24 -8.50
C TRP A 110 -11.76 18.83 -7.93
N GLU A 111 -11.89 17.56 -7.57
CA GLU A 111 -13.14 17.00 -7.08
C GLU A 111 -13.37 17.39 -5.63
N TYR A 112 -14.49 18.07 -5.37
CA TYR A 112 -14.93 18.43 -4.02
C TYR A 112 -15.24 17.17 -3.19
N LYS A 113 -15.97 16.23 -3.80
CA LYS A 113 -16.35 14.96 -3.15
C LYS A 113 -15.20 13.95 -3.24
N GLU A 114 -14.84 13.34 -2.12
CA GLU A 114 -13.83 12.30 -2.05
C GLU A 114 -14.15 11.09 -2.93
N SER A 115 -15.47 10.70 -2.96
CA SER A 115 -15.93 9.59 -3.80
C SER A 115 -15.66 9.79 -5.29
N ASN A 116 -15.76 11.03 -5.79
CA ASN A 116 -15.47 11.33 -7.19
C ASN A 116 -13.97 11.19 -7.47
N PHE A 117 -13.13 11.68 -6.56
CA PHE A 117 -11.68 11.52 -6.68
C PHE A 117 -11.28 10.04 -6.64
N LEU A 118 -11.87 9.26 -5.72
CA LEU A 118 -11.66 7.80 -5.63
C LEU A 118 -12.10 7.09 -6.92
N GLY A 119 -13.23 7.49 -7.52
CA GLY A 119 -13.69 6.98 -8.81
C GLY A 119 -12.68 7.25 -9.94
N MET A 120 -12.09 8.46 -9.99
CA MET A 120 -11.02 8.77 -10.96
C MET A 120 -9.76 7.95 -10.72
N LEU A 121 -9.42 7.69 -9.45
CA LEU A 121 -8.30 6.84 -9.09
C LEU A 121 -8.52 5.38 -9.52
N TYR A 122 -9.73 4.84 -9.35
CA TYR A 122 -10.09 3.51 -9.84
C TYR A 122 -9.99 3.41 -11.36
N LEU A 123 -10.49 4.40 -12.10
CA LEU A 123 -10.37 4.45 -13.57
C LEU A 123 -8.90 4.43 -14.01
N ALA A 124 -8.04 5.19 -13.33
CA ALA A 124 -6.60 5.17 -13.62
C ALA A 124 -5.98 3.80 -13.34
N CYS A 125 -6.32 3.16 -12.23
CA CYS A 125 -5.87 1.80 -11.91
C CYS A 125 -6.33 0.79 -12.98
N ILE A 126 -7.58 0.86 -13.42
CA ILE A 126 -8.12 0.01 -14.49
C ILE A 126 -7.31 0.20 -15.78
N LEU A 127 -7.04 1.44 -16.19
CA LEU A 127 -6.25 1.71 -17.39
C LEU A 127 -4.81 1.20 -17.29
N ILE A 128 -4.19 1.29 -16.10
CA ILE A 128 -2.86 0.73 -15.87
C ILE A 128 -2.88 -0.80 -16.01
N LEU A 129 -3.89 -1.47 -15.42
CA LEU A 129 -4.06 -2.91 -15.50
C LEU A 129 -4.30 -3.37 -16.95
N LEU A 130 -5.22 -2.71 -17.67
CA LEU A 130 -5.52 -3.04 -19.07
C LEU A 130 -4.29 -2.95 -19.97
N ARG A 131 -3.46 -1.91 -19.81
CA ARG A 131 -2.20 -1.76 -20.58
C ARG A 131 -1.18 -2.88 -20.34
N ARG A 132 -1.39 -3.68 -19.31
CA ARG A 132 -0.53 -4.84 -19.00
C ARG A 132 -1.12 -6.16 -19.49
N CYS A 133 -2.43 -6.20 -19.71
CA CYS A 133 -3.12 -7.38 -20.24
C CYS A 133 -3.10 -7.43 -21.78
N PHE A 134 -2.89 -6.28 -22.41
CA PHE A 134 -2.84 -6.09 -23.87
C PHE A 134 -1.58 -5.32 -24.27
#